data_00e814ddc3cd844100dfaba955586b80
#
_entry.id   00e814ddc3cd844100dfaba955586b80
#
_cell.length_a   1.000
_cell.length_b   1.000
_cell.length_c   1.000
_cell.angle_alpha   90.00
_cell.angle_beta   90.00
_cell.angle_gamma   90.00
#
_symmetry.space_group_name_H-M   'P 1'
#
loop_
_entity.id
_entity.type
_entity.pdbx_description
1 polymer ?
#
loop_
_entity_poly.entity_id
_entity_poly.type
_entity_poly.pdbx_seq_one_letter_code
_entity_poly.pdbx_strand_id
1 'polypeptide(L)'
;MRHLHFGKLFFVVFSLLLACTVSARKPIKTLLITGQNNHNWQVSHVVLKQILENSGRFDVDFAISPEQGKDMSGFVLDFSPYQLVVLDYNGDSWPEETNRRFLEYVQNGGGVVIYHAADNAFSKWPEFNKICLLYTSDA
;
A
#
# COMPACT_ATOMS: atom_id res chain seq x y z
N MET A 1 14.01 27.70 57.47
CA MET A 1 13.37 26.50 56.85
C MET A 1 12.60 26.87 55.57
N ARG A 2 13.29 27.18 54.47
CA ARG A 2 12.63 27.59 53.18
C ARG A 2 13.25 26.98 51.90
N HIS A 3 13.93 25.84 51.98
CA HIS A 3 14.62 25.24 50.83
C HIS A 3 13.98 23.97 50.24
N LEU A 4 12.77 23.57 50.72
CA LEU A 4 12.19 22.27 50.34
C LEU A 4 11.20 22.32 49.16
N HIS A 5 10.88 23.51 48.63
CA HIS A 5 9.87 23.59 47.55
C HIS A 5 10.45 23.76 46.14
N PHE A 6 11.71 24.18 46.01
CA PHE A 6 12.31 24.41 44.68
C PHE A 6 12.65 23.11 43.93
N GLY A 7 13.08 22.07 44.64
CA GLY A 7 13.44 20.79 44.08
C GLY A 7 12.23 20.01 43.54
N LYS A 8 11.08 20.12 44.21
CA LYS A 8 9.85 19.41 43.74
C LYS A 8 9.24 20.04 42.50
N LEU A 9 9.32 21.35 42.34
CA LEU A 9 8.83 22.06 41.16
C LEU A 9 9.69 21.76 39.94
N PHE A 10 11.02 21.64 40.10
CA PHE A 10 11.95 21.32 39.02
C PHE A 10 11.76 19.89 38.52
N PHE A 11 11.44 18.93 39.38
CA PHE A 11 11.20 17.53 39.03
C PHE A 11 9.88 17.35 38.26
N VAL A 12 8.82 18.09 38.63
CA VAL A 12 7.52 18.04 37.92
C VAL A 12 7.63 18.67 36.54
N VAL A 13 8.34 19.77 36.36
CA VAL A 13 8.53 20.44 35.08
C VAL A 13 9.41 19.57 34.15
N PHE A 14 10.45 18.91 34.69
CA PHE A 14 11.30 17.99 33.91
C PHE A 14 10.54 16.72 33.46
N SER A 15 9.65 16.18 34.31
CA SER A 15 8.80 15.03 33.96
C SER A 15 7.75 15.36 32.88
N LEU A 16 7.23 16.59 32.85
CA LEU A 16 6.29 17.06 31.83
C LEU A 16 6.97 17.26 30.44
N LEU A 17 8.24 17.64 30.42
CA LEU A 17 9.01 17.85 29.20
C LEU A 17 9.42 16.50 28.50
N LEU A 18 9.51 15.41 29.28
CA LEU A 18 9.82 14.09 28.73
C LEU A 18 8.61 13.39 28.05
N ALA A 19 7.39 13.88 28.24
CA ALA A 19 6.16 13.23 27.78
C ALA A 19 5.74 13.60 26.35
N CYS A 20 6.47 14.45 25.62
CA CYS A 20 6.02 15.01 24.35
C CYS A 20 6.89 14.69 23.12
N THR A 21 7.63 13.60 23.10
CA THR A 21 8.18 13.13 21.84
C THR A 21 7.27 12.03 21.24
N VAL A 22 6.08 12.40 20.84
CA VAL A 22 5.34 11.59 19.86
C VAL A 22 6.11 11.69 18.54
N SER A 23 7.00 10.75 18.30
CA SER A 23 7.65 10.62 17.00
C SER A 23 6.55 10.36 15.98
N ALA A 24 6.22 11.35 15.19
CA ALA A 24 5.30 11.17 14.06
C ALA A 24 5.90 10.08 13.13
N ARG A 25 5.29 8.91 13.10
CA ARG A 25 5.71 7.85 12.18
C ARG A 25 5.55 8.37 10.75
N LYS A 26 6.57 8.15 9.92
CA LYS A 26 6.46 8.47 8.50
C LYS A 26 5.28 7.68 7.90
N PRO A 27 4.49 8.30 7.03
CA PRO A 27 3.43 7.59 6.32
C PRO A 27 3.98 6.38 5.54
N ILE A 28 3.18 5.35 5.43
CA ILE A 28 3.46 4.16 4.62
C ILE A 28 3.31 4.55 3.15
N LYS A 29 4.41 4.54 2.41
CA LYS A 29 4.39 4.83 0.99
C LYS A 29 3.67 3.72 0.25
N THR A 30 2.59 4.07 -0.44
CA THR A 30 1.63 3.12 -1.02
C THR A 30 1.48 3.35 -2.52
N LEU A 31 1.54 2.28 -3.32
CA LEU A 31 1.20 2.32 -4.73
C LEU A 31 -0.17 1.70 -4.95
N LEU A 32 -1.12 2.47 -5.47
CA LEU A 32 -2.43 1.97 -5.88
C LEU A 32 -2.43 1.77 -7.40
N ILE A 33 -2.58 0.52 -7.83
CA ILE A 33 -2.57 0.12 -9.24
C ILE A 33 -4.01 -0.04 -9.71
N THR A 34 -4.34 0.64 -10.82
CA THR A 34 -5.69 0.70 -11.40
C THR A 34 -5.62 0.94 -12.91
N GLY A 35 -6.74 1.28 -13.55
CA GLY A 35 -6.83 1.65 -14.97
C GLY A 35 -7.69 0.70 -15.79
N GLN A 36 -7.84 -0.56 -15.33
CA GLN A 36 -8.73 -1.54 -15.92
C GLN A 36 -9.42 -2.33 -14.81
N ASN A 37 -10.74 -2.37 -14.82
CA ASN A 37 -11.54 -3.14 -13.88
C ASN A 37 -12.96 -3.32 -14.48
N ASN A 38 -13.64 -4.39 -14.13
CA ASN A 38 -15.05 -4.61 -14.45
C ASN A 38 -16.01 -3.77 -13.56
N HIS A 39 -15.48 -3.04 -12.60
CA HIS A 39 -16.15 -2.03 -11.78
C HIS A 39 -15.74 -0.61 -12.19
N ASN A 40 -16.38 0.40 -11.60
CA ASN A 40 -16.07 1.82 -11.89
C ASN A 40 -14.76 2.23 -11.18
N TRP A 41 -13.62 1.80 -11.72
CA TRP A 41 -12.29 2.11 -11.20
C TRP A 41 -12.00 3.63 -11.19
N GLN A 42 -12.62 4.40 -12.12
CA GLN A 42 -12.45 5.85 -12.17
C GLN A 42 -12.93 6.54 -10.89
N VAL A 43 -13.83 5.90 -10.14
CA VAL A 43 -14.31 6.37 -8.84
C VAL A 43 -13.59 5.66 -7.69
N SER A 44 -13.46 4.31 -7.75
CA SER A 44 -12.94 3.53 -6.63
C SER A 44 -11.52 3.92 -6.24
N HIS A 45 -10.60 4.14 -7.19
CA HIS A 45 -9.22 4.49 -6.87
C HIS A 45 -9.10 5.82 -6.12
N VAL A 46 -9.93 6.83 -6.48
CA VAL A 46 -9.95 8.12 -5.78
C VAL A 46 -10.47 7.96 -4.35
N VAL A 47 -11.55 7.19 -4.18
CA VAL A 47 -12.14 6.93 -2.86
C VAL A 47 -11.18 6.13 -1.98
N LEU A 48 -10.54 5.09 -2.52
CA LEU A 48 -9.53 4.30 -1.79
C LEU A 48 -8.35 5.17 -1.33
N LYS A 49 -7.82 6.04 -2.21
CA LYS A 49 -6.79 7.00 -1.83
C LYS A 49 -7.25 7.88 -0.68
N GLN A 50 -8.44 8.46 -0.77
CA GLN A 50 -8.99 9.33 0.29
C GLN A 50 -9.14 8.57 1.62
N ILE A 51 -9.64 7.33 1.61
CA ILE A 51 -9.78 6.50 2.81
C ILE A 51 -8.41 6.26 3.47
N LEU A 52 -7.41 5.91 2.67
CA LEU A 52 -6.06 5.62 3.16
C LEU A 52 -5.40 6.88 3.75
N GLU A 53 -5.40 7.98 2.99
CA GLU A 53 -4.74 9.22 3.37
C GLU A 53 -5.43 9.94 4.55
N ASN A 54 -6.78 9.89 4.63
CA ASN A 54 -7.54 10.46 5.76
C ASN A 54 -7.19 9.79 7.11
N SER A 55 -6.64 8.57 7.08
CA SER A 55 -6.12 7.93 8.28
C SER A 55 -4.85 8.59 8.85
N GLY A 56 -4.18 9.44 8.06
CA GLY A 56 -2.88 10.03 8.37
C GLY A 56 -1.71 9.03 8.37
N ARG A 57 -1.94 7.77 7.93
CA ARG A 57 -0.96 6.68 7.99
C ARG A 57 -0.35 6.32 6.64
N PHE A 58 -0.93 6.74 5.54
CA PHE A 58 -0.53 6.36 4.19
C PHE A 58 -0.28 7.60 3.33
N ASP A 59 0.66 7.46 2.39
CA ASP A 59 0.97 8.39 1.30
C ASP A 59 0.82 7.61 0.00
N VAL A 60 -0.18 7.97 -0.84
CA VAL A 60 -0.66 7.11 -1.94
C VAL A 60 -0.35 7.71 -3.29
N ASP A 61 0.48 7.02 -4.07
CA ASP A 61 0.69 7.26 -5.49
C ASP A 61 -0.20 6.35 -6.34
N PHE A 62 -0.51 6.76 -7.58
CA PHE A 62 -1.23 5.95 -8.55
C PHE A 62 -0.32 5.39 -9.65
N ALA A 63 -0.60 4.15 -10.05
CA ALA A 63 -0.19 3.59 -11.33
C ALA A 63 -1.45 3.26 -12.14
N ILE A 64 -1.73 4.06 -13.14
CA ILE A 64 -2.90 3.87 -14.02
C ILE A 64 -2.43 3.20 -15.29
N SER A 65 -2.94 2.01 -15.57
CA SER A 65 -2.59 1.26 -16.77
C SER A 65 -3.17 1.89 -18.04
N PRO A 66 -2.64 1.57 -19.22
CA PRO A 66 -3.34 1.81 -20.49
C PRO A 66 -4.75 1.22 -20.45
N GLU A 67 -5.64 1.73 -21.31
CA GLU A 67 -6.98 1.18 -21.49
C GLU A 67 -6.93 -0.29 -21.97
N GLN A 68 -7.96 -1.05 -21.64
CA GLN A 68 -8.05 -2.46 -22.00
C GLN A 68 -7.88 -2.69 -23.52
N GLY A 69 -7.04 -3.65 -23.88
CA GLY A 69 -6.69 -3.98 -25.26
C GLY A 69 -5.68 -3.05 -25.91
N LYS A 70 -5.12 -2.09 -25.17
CA LYS A 70 -4.02 -1.23 -25.65
C LYS A 70 -2.66 -1.85 -25.33
N ASP A 71 -1.62 -1.28 -25.91
CA ASP A 71 -0.26 -1.74 -25.66
C ASP A 71 0.13 -1.54 -24.20
N MET A 72 0.41 -2.66 -23.52
CA MET A 72 0.85 -2.69 -22.12
C MET A 72 2.38 -2.71 -21.97
N SER A 73 3.15 -2.75 -23.05
CA SER A 73 4.60 -2.95 -23.01
C SER A 73 5.35 -1.87 -22.20
N GLY A 74 4.82 -0.64 -22.19
CA GLY A 74 5.35 0.47 -21.41
C GLY A 74 4.89 0.49 -19.94
N PHE A 75 3.99 -0.39 -19.50
CA PHE A 75 3.50 -0.42 -18.14
C PHE A 75 4.46 -1.18 -17.21
N VAL A 76 5.69 -0.68 -17.14
CA VAL A 76 6.77 -1.26 -16.32
C VAL A 76 6.85 -0.50 -15.00
N LEU A 77 6.50 -1.17 -13.90
CA LEU A 77 6.40 -0.58 -12.57
C LEU A 77 7.66 -0.84 -11.74
N ASP A 78 8.03 0.17 -10.93
CA ASP A 78 9.03 0.05 -9.87
C ASP A 78 8.31 0.00 -8.51
N PHE A 79 8.46 -1.10 -7.79
CA PHE A 79 7.86 -1.30 -6.47
C PHE A 79 8.80 -0.93 -5.32
N SER A 80 10.07 -0.66 -5.60
CA SER A 80 11.12 -0.46 -4.59
C SER A 80 10.84 0.68 -3.59
N PRO A 81 10.16 1.80 -3.97
CA PRO A 81 9.87 2.87 -3.03
C PRO A 81 8.71 2.58 -2.06
N TYR A 82 7.94 1.52 -2.30
CA TYR A 82 6.66 1.30 -1.64
C TYR A 82 6.72 0.20 -0.59
N GLN A 83 6.04 0.44 0.55
CA GLN A 83 5.82 -0.57 1.60
C GLN A 83 4.50 -1.31 1.41
N LEU A 84 3.56 -0.71 0.66
CA LEU A 84 2.24 -1.29 0.38
C LEU A 84 1.90 -1.12 -1.10
N VAL A 85 1.37 -2.18 -1.70
CA VAL A 85 0.72 -2.16 -3.02
C VAL A 85 -0.76 -2.49 -2.82
N VAL A 86 -1.64 -1.65 -3.38
CA VAL A 86 -3.09 -1.88 -3.40
C VAL A 86 -3.51 -2.12 -4.84
N LEU A 87 -4.12 -3.26 -5.11
CA LEU A 87 -4.62 -3.61 -6.43
C LEU A 87 -6.12 -3.31 -6.52
N ASP A 88 -6.49 -2.33 -7.33
CA ASP A 88 -7.84 -2.07 -7.84
C ASP A 88 -7.83 -2.32 -9.35
N TYR A 89 -7.38 -3.51 -9.73
CA TYR A 89 -7.07 -3.88 -11.12
C TYR A 89 -7.60 -5.26 -11.45
N ASN A 90 -8.34 -5.36 -12.56
CA ASN A 90 -8.77 -6.62 -13.15
C ASN A 90 -8.87 -6.43 -14.67
N GLY A 91 -7.75 -6.59 -15.35
CA GLY A 91 -7.61 -6.27 -16.78
C GLY A 91 -6.57 -7.10 -17.50
N ASP A 92 -5.97 -6.53 -18.53
CA ASP A 92 -4.95 -7.17 -19.35
C ASP A 92 -3.73 -7.57 -18.53
N SER A 93 -3.03 -8.61 -19.00
CA SER A 93 -1.79 -9.06 -18.36
C SER A 93 -0.74 -7.94 -18.35
N TRP A 94 -0.04 -7.82 -17.24
CA TRP A 94 1.12 -6.92 -17.14
C TRP A 94 2.29 -7.46 -17.96
N PRO A 95 3.24 -6.58 -18.34
CA PRO A 95 4.51 -7.02 -18.90
C PRO A 95 5.24 -7.97 -17.94
N GLU A 96 5.98 -8.92 -18.52
CA GLU A 96 6.73 -9.92 -17.74
C GLU A 96 7.67 -9.27 -16.71
N GLU A 97 8.29 -8.16 -17.06
CA GLU A 97 9.17 -7.40 -16.16
C GLU A 97 8.40 -6.85 -14.95
N THR A 98 7.18 -6.34 -15.13
CA THR A 98 6.33 -5.91 -14.01
C THR A 98 5.95 -7.08 -13.12
N ASN A 99 5.59 -8.22 -13.71
CA ASN A 99 5.29 -9.44 -12.98
C ASN A 99 6.49 -9.91 -12.14
N ARG A 100 7.68 -9.94 -12.73
CA ARG A 100 8.91 -10.32 -12.04
C ARG A 100 9.21 -9.40 -10.86
N ARG A 101 9.15 -8.08 -11.06
CA ARG A 101 9.38 -7.09 -10.00
C ARG A 101 8.33 -7.18 -8.89
N PHE A 102 7.07 -7.45 -9.23
CA PHE A 102 6.02 -7.63 -8.23
C PHE A 102 6.26 -8.88 -7.37
N LEU A 103 6.66 -10.00 -7.98
CA LEU A 103 7.03 -11.20 -7.22
C LEU A 103 8.22 -10.95 -6.29
N GLU A 104 9.27 -10.28 -6.77
CA GLU A 104 10.42 -9.93 -5.96
C GLU A 104 10.02 -9.02 -4.78
N TYR A 105 9.15 -8.04 -5.04
CA TYR A 105 8.62 -7.16 -3.99
C TYR A 105 7.90 -7.95 -2.89
N VAL A 106 7.02 -8.87 -3.26
CA VAL A 106 6.28 -9.71 -2.30
C VAL A 106 7.22 -10.66 -1.55
N GLN A 107 8.16 -11.32 -2.24
CA GLN A 107 9.14 -12.21 -1.64
C GLN A 107 10.05 -11.51 -0.63
N ASN A 108 10.32 -10.22 -0.84
CA ASN A 108 11.09 -9.38 0.07
C ASN A 108 10.24 -8.76 1.20
N GLY A 109 8.99 -9.19 1.37
CA GLY A 109 8.12 -8.78 2.47
C GLY A 109 7.30 -7.53 2.19
N GLY A 110 7.15 -7.12 0.94
CA GLY A 110 6.24 -6.05 0.53
C GLY A 110 4.78 -6.39 0.85
N GLY A 111 4.04 -5.42 1.41
CA GLY A 111 2.62 -5.60 1.73
C GLY A 111 1.74 -5.51 0.49
N VAL A 112 0.71 -6.36 0.39
CA VAL A 112 -0.26 -6.32 -0.72
C VAL A 112 -1.68 -6.34 -0.20
N VAL A 113 -2.52 -5.49 -0.77
CA VAL A 113 -3.99 -5.52 -0.60
C VAL A 113 -4.60 -5.80 -1.96
N ILE A 114 -5.37 -6.86 -2.03
CA ILE A 114 -6.15 -7.25 -3.22
C ILE A 114 -7.57 -6.74 -2.99
N TYR A 115 -7.97 -5.71 -3.73
CA TYR A 115 -9.26 -5.08 -3.53
C TYR A 115 -10.31 -5.66 -4.49
N HIS A 116 -11.32 -6.33 -3.91
CA HIS A 116 -12.51 -6.83 -4.59
C HIS A 116 -12.16 -7.63 -5.85
N ALA A 117 -12.59 -7.18 -7.06
CA ALA A 117 -12.40 -7.90 -8.31
C ALA A 117 -10.94 -8.14 -8.71
N ALA A 118 -9.98 -7.51 -8.02
CA ALA A 118 -8.56 -7.74 -8.28
C ALA A 118 -8.12 -9.18 -7.94
N ASP A 119 -8.88 -9.91 -7.13
CA ASP A 119 -8.64 -11.34 -6.86
C ASP A 119 -8.81 -12.23 -8.10
N ASN A 120 -9.63 -11.78 -9.06
CA ASN A 120 -9.85 -12.47 -10.32
C ASN A 120 -8.88 -12.06 -11.43
N ALA A 121 -7.96 -11.10 -11.16
CA ALA A 121 -6.94 -10.73 -12.13
C ALA A 121 -5.97 -11.89 -12.39
N PHE A 122 -5.40 -11.90 -13.59
CA PHE A 122 -4.28 -12.80 -13.94
C PHE A 122 -4.52 -14.29 -13.67
N SER A 123 -5.70 -14.82 -14.02
CA SER A 123 -6.08 -16.23 -13.82
C SER A 123 -5.08 -17.26 -14.36
N LYS A 124 -4.22 -16.86 -15.31
CA LYS A 124 -3.16 -17.70 -15.91
C LYS A 124 -1.80 -17.53 -15.23
N TRP A 125 -1.71 -16.79 -14.13
CA TRP A 125 -0.48 -16.53 -13.39
C TRP A 125 -0.51 -17.24 -12.03
N PRO A 126 0.03 -18.47 -11.93
CA PRO A 126 -0.08 -19.31 -10.71
C PRO A 126 0.51 -18.65 -9.46
N GLU A 127 1.59 -17.87 -9.60
CA GLU A 127 2.23 -17.18 -8.49
C GLU A 127 1.31 -16.09 -7.92
N PHE A 128 0.60 -15.35 -8.76
CA PHE A 128 -0.39 -14.38 -8.31
C PHE A 128 -1.54 -15.06 -7.55
N ASN A 129 -2.03 -16.19 -8.03
CA ASN A 129 -3.06 -16.96 -7.34
C ASN A 129 -2.60 -17.39 -5.93
N LYS A 130 -1.33 -17.74 -5.75
CA LYS A 130 -0.77 -18.03 -4.42
C LYS A 130 -0.74 -16.79 -3.51
N ILE A 131 -0.40 -15.62 -4.07
CA ILE A 131 -0.40 -14.35 -3.32
C ILE A 131 -1.82 -14.00 -2.87
N CYS A 132 -2.83 -14.21 -3.73
CA CYS A 132 -4.24 -13.97 -3.39
C CYS A 132 -4.85 -15.05 -2.47
N LEU A 133 -4.09 -16.09 -2.11
CA LEU A 133 -4.58 -17.27 -1.37
C LEU A 133 -5.76 -17.98 -2.07
N LEU A 134 -5.90 -17.79 -3.38
CA LEU A 134 -6.86 -18.49 -4.21
C LEU A 134 -6.31 -19.91 -4.51
N TYR A 135 -6.27 -20.76 -3.51
CA TYR A 135 -6.06 -22.18 -3.75
C TYR A 135 -7.36 -22.78 -4.26
N THR A 136 -7.41 -23.10 -5.53
CA THR A 136 -8.26 -24.20 -5.96
C THR A 136 -7.63 -25.43 -5.33
N SER A 137 -8.19 -25.91 -4.22
CA SER A 137 -7.91 -27.26 -3.79
C SER A 137 -8.34 -28.14 -4.94
N ASP A 138 -7.39 -28.75 -5.62
CA ASP A 138 -7.67 -29.87 -6.48
C ASP A 138 -8.28 -30.93 -5.61
N ALA A 139 -9.60 -30.96 -5.64
CA ALA A 139 -10.38 -32.02 -5.06
C ALA A 139 -10.36 -33.21 -6.00
#